data_4fd9353722a67e31d50f491de0eb1279
#
_entry.id   4fd9353722a67e31d50f491de0eb1279
#
_cell.length_a   1.000
_cell.length_b   1.000
_cell.length_c   1.000
_cell.angle_alpha   90.00
_cell.angle_beta   90.00
_cell.angle_gamma   90.00
#
_symmetry.space_group_name_H-M   'P 1'
#
loop_
_entity.id
_entity.type
_entity.pdbx_description
1 polymer ?
#
loop_
_entity_poly.entity_id
_entity_poly.type
_entity_poly.pdbx_seq_one_letter_code
_entity_poly.pdbx_strand_id
1 'polypeptide(L)'
;RARCCSTLPRSWAPKIGDVERAIGENCASLICDGDTLQLGIGAIPDAVLLFLKDKKDLGIHSEMFSDGVVELVEAGVITNKKKTLHPGKMIATFLMGSKKLYDFVNNNPTVEMYPVDYVNNPVVVMKNDNIVSINSCVQVDLMGQVCSESIGLTQISGVGGQVDFVRGV
;
A
#
# COMPACT_ATOMS: atom_id res chain seq x y z
N ARG A 1 -18.96 -13.81 10.36
CA ARG A 1 -17.89 -14.68 9.82
C ARG A 1 -17.92 -14.57 8.31
N ALA A 2 -17.14 -13.67 7.72
CA ALA A 2 -16.93 -13.63 6.29
C ALA A 2 -16.04 -14.80 5.88
N ARG A 3 -16.55 -15.76 5.14
CA ARG A 3 -15.75 -16.74 4.44
C ARG A 3 -15.43 -16.14 3.07
N CYS A 4 -14.28 -15.50 2.95
CA CYS A 4 -13.71 -15.24 1.65
C CYS A 4 -12.45 -16.12 1.54
N CYS A 5 -12.56 -17.24 0.88
CA CYS A 5 -11.47 -18.14 0.57
C CYS A 5 -11.41 -18.35 -0.93
N SER A 6 -10.74 -17.48 -1.63
CA SER A 6 -10.08 -17.85 -2.88
C SER A 6 -8.59 -17.56 -2.70
N THR A 7 -7.82 -18.59 -2.40
CA THR A 7 -6.35 -18.50 -2.41
C THR A 7 -5.91 -18.26 -3.84
N LEU A 8 -5.30 -17.11 -4.09
CA LEU A 8 -4.64 -16.86 -5.37
C LEU A 8 -3.46 -17.84 -5.55
N PRO A 9 -3.23 -18.35 -6.77
CA PRO A 9 -2.09 -19.23 -7.05
C PRO A 9 -0.76 -18.53 -6.70
N ARG A 10 0.25 -19.29 -6.25
CA ARG A 10 1.62 -18.79 -6.01
C ARG A 10 2.27 -18.08 -7.21
N SER A 11 1.72 -18.26 -8.41
CA SER A 11 2.17 -17.61 -9.65
C SER A 11 1.81 -16.14 -9.77
N TRP A 12 1.11 -15.56 -8.81
CA TRP A 12 0.63 -14.16 -8.85
C TRP A 12 1.63 -13.14 -8.30
N ALA A 13 2.75 -13.59 -7.71
CA ALA A 13 3.80 -12.65 -7.29
C ALA A 13 4.41 -12.01 -8.56
N PRO A 14 4.32 -10.70 -8.73
CA PRO A 14 4.88 -10.04 -9.89
C PRO A 14 6.39 -10.23 -9.91
N LYS A 15 6.96 -10.45 -11.10
CA LYS A 15 8.42 -10.50 -11.24
C LYS A 15 8.96 -9.07 -11.14
N ILE A 16 9.82 -8.82 -10.16
CA ILE A 16 10.49 -7.54 -9.97
C ILE A 16 11.77 -7.57 -10.82
N GLY A 17 11.79 -6.77 -11.89
CA GLY A 17 12.95 -6.57 -12.75
C GLY A 17 13.85 -5.43 -12.27
N ASP A 18 14.86 -5.10 -13.07
CA ASP A 18 15.83 -4.04 -12.71
C ASP A 18 15.21 -2.64 -12.68
N VAL A 19 14.23 -2.39 -13.55
CA VAL A 19 13.50 -1.12 -13.59
C VAL A 19 12.66 -0.94 -12.33
N GLU A 20 11.87 -1.95 -11.95
CA GLU A 20 11.06 -1.91 -10.73
C GLU A 20 11.93 -1.78 -9.48
N ARG A 21 13.11 -2.42 -9.46
CA ARG A 21 14.09 -2.26 -8.39
C ARG A 21 14.58 -0.83 -8.27
N ALA A 22 15.00 -0.21 -9.38
CA ALA A 22 15.49 1.16 -9.38
C ALA A 22 14.40 2.15 -8.94
N ILE A 23 13.16 1.96 -9.39
CA ILE A 23 12.01 2.75 -8.93
C ILE A 23 11.78 2.53 -7.43
N GLY A 24 11.78 1.27 -6.99
CA GLY A 24 11.57 0.90 -5.58
C GLY A 24 12.60 1.53 -4.64
N GLU A 25 13.88 1.51 -5.00
CA GLU A 25 14.97 2.12 -4.25
C GLU A 25 14.80 3.64 -4.16
N ASN A 26 14.53 4.30 -5.29
CA ASN A 26 14.30 5.75 -5.32
C ASN A 26 13.08 6.16 -4.47
N CYS A 27 11.96 5.44 -4.58
CA CYS A 27 10.78 5.70 -3.74
C CYS A 27 11.08 5.49 -2.26
N ALA A 28 11.76 4.39 -1.90
CA ALA A 28 12.11 4.09 -0.52
C ALA A 28 13.06 5.14 0.11
N SER A 29 13.87 5.82 -0.70
CA SER A 29 14.74 6.90 -0.23
C SER A 29 13.97 8.13 0.27
N LEU A 30 12.73 8.32 -0.19
CA LEU A 30 11.85 9.42 0.21
C LEU A 30 11.04 9.11 1.48
N ILE A 31 11.01 7.85 1.91
CA ILE A 31 10.25 7.41 3.08
C ILE A 31 11.12 7.57 4.33
N CYS A 32 10.55 8.18 5.37
CA CYS A 32 11.21 8.40 6.65
C CYS A 32 10.71 7.42 7.73
N ASP A 33 11.49 7.26 8.80
CA ASP A 33 11.06 6.50 9.97
C ASP A 33 9.79 7.12 10.59
N GLY A 34 8.81 6.29 10.89
CA GLY A 34 7.55 6.72 11.47
C GLY A 34 6.47 7.11 10.46
N ASP A 35 6.78 7.13 9.16
CA ASP A 35 5.79 7.45 8.13
C ASP A 35 4.65 6.43 8.09
N THR A 36 3.48 6.89 7.71
CA THR A 36 2.30 6.05 7.45
C THR A 36 2.15 5.86 5.95
N LEU A 37 2.09 4.60 5.49
CA LEU A 37 2.11 4.28 4.07
C LEU A 37 0.71 3.93 3.55
N GLN A 38 0.40 4.47 2.37
CA GLN A 38 -0.59 3.92 1.47
C GLN A 38 0.13 3.28 0.29
N LEU A 39 -0.25 2.06 -0.03
CA LEU A 39 0.41 1.22 -1.03
C LEU A 39 -0.62 0.67 -2.02
N GLY A 40 -0.21 0.54 -3.27
CA GLY A 40 -0.94 -0.22 -4.29
C GLY A 40 -0.54 -1.69 -4.32
N ILE A 41 -0.88 -2.34 -5.42
CA ILE A 41 -0.48 -3.72 -5.77
C ILE A 41 0.38 -3.71 -7.03
N GLY A 42 1.20 -4.74 -7.18
CA GLY A 42 2.01 -4.97 -8.36
C GLY A 42 3.50 -4.87 -8.11
N ALA A 43 4.29 -4.98 -9.17
CA ALA A 43 5.75 -5.07 -9.09
C ALA A 43 6.41 -3.84 -8.45
N ILE A 44 5.88 -2.64 -8.71
CA ILE A 44 6.46 -1.39 -8.17
C ILE A 44 6.23 -1.26 -6.66
N PRO A 45 4.99 -1.35 -6.12
CA PRO A 45 4.80 -1.33 -4.67
C PRO A 45 5.55 -2.45 -3.94
N ASP A 46 5.58 -3.66 -4.50
CA ASP A 46 6.32 -4.77 -3.89
C ASP A 46 7.84 -4.50 -3.93
N ALA A 47 8.36 -3.87 -4.99
CA ALA A 47 9.76 -3.45 -5.06
C ALA A 47 10.10 -2.39 -4.00
N VAL A 48 9.22 -1.41 -3.76
CA VAL A 48 9.41 -0.41 -2.69
C VAL A 48 9.56 -1.10 -1.33
N LEU A 49 8.65 -2.05 -1.01
CA LEU A 49 8.68 -2.78 0.26
C LEU A 49 10.00 -3.51 0.51
N LEU A 50 10.69 -4.00 -0.55
CA LEU A 50 12.00 -4.66 -0.41
C LEU A 50 13.08 -3.75 0.16
N PHE A 51 13.01 -2.43 -0.09
CA PHE A 51 13.98 -1.44 0.32
C PHE A 51 13.63 -0.73 1.63
N LEU A 52 12.54 -1.12 2.30
CA LEU A 52 12.12 -0.52 3.57
C LEU A 52 12.65 -1.26 4.81
N LYS A 53 13.42 -2.32 4.66
CA LYS A 53 13.86 -3.20 5.77
C LYS A 53 14.66 -2.49 6.86
N ASP A 54 15.34 -1.40 6.51
CA ASP A 54 16.17 -0.61 7.44
C ASP A 54 15.38 0.54 8.08
N LYS A 55 14.13 0.76 7.70
CA LYS A 55 13.25 1.78 8.28
C LYS A 55 12.67 1.30 9.60
N LYS A 56 12.16 2.26 10.39
CA LYS A 56 11.63 2.00 11.74
C LYS A 56 10.26 2.63 11.94
N ASP A 57 9.42 1.92 12.69
CA ASP A 57 8.13 2.41 13.17
C ASP A 57 7.17 2.88 12.08
N LEU A 58 7.24 2.30 10.88
CA LEU A 58 6.28 2.58 9.82
C LEU A 58 4.85 2.18 10.22
N GLY A 59 3.88 2.83 9.61
CA GLY A 59 2.46 2.54 9.76
C GLY A 59 1.78 2.23 8.44
N ILE A 60 0.57 1.65 8.49
CA ILE A 60 -0.28 1.38 7.34
C ILE A 60 -1.65 2.04 7.50
N HIS A 61 -2.02 2.86 6.50
CA HIS A 61 -3.37 3.32 6.24
C HIS A 61 -3.57 3.30 4.72
N SER A 62 -4.18 2.26 4.21
CA SER A 62 -4.22 1.97 2.78
C SER A 62 -5.54 1.33 2.40
N GLU A 63 -6.00 1.52 1.18
CA GLU A 63 -7.15 0.79 0.66
C GLU A 63 -6.94 -0.72 0.77
N MET A 64 -5.71 -1.18 0.49
CA MET A 64 -5.33 -2.57 0.58
C MET A 64 -3.85 -2.73 0.96
N PHE A 65 -3.46 -3.94 1.33
CA PHE A 65 -2.05 -4.33 1.42
C PHE A 65 -1.84 -5.80 1.02
N SER A 66 -0.58 -6.13 0.71
CA SER A 66 -0.14 -7.43 0.18
C SER A 66 0.80 -8.17 1.14
N ASP A 67 1.30 -9.33 0.71
CA ASP A 67 2.24 -10.17 1.48
C ASP A 67 3.50 -9.43 1.93
N GLY A 68 4.01 -8.47 1.13
CA GLY A 68 5.22 -7.71 1.48
C GLY A 68 5.07 -6.88 2.75
N VAL A 69 3.86 -6.42 3.07
CA VAL A 69 3.58 -5.73 4.34
C VAL A 69 3.73 -6.69 5.53
N VAL A 70 3.29 -7.95 5.38
CA VAL A 70 3.43 -8.96 6.43
C VAL A 70 4.90 -9.21 6.76
N GLU A 71 5.76 -9.29 5.74
CA GLU A 71 7.21 -9.47 5.94
C GLU A 71 7.83 -8.32 6.74
N LEU A 72 7.43 -7.07 6.46
CA LEU A 72 7.92 -5.91 7.21
C LEU A 72 7.36 -5.84 8.64
N VAL A 73 6.15 -6.32 8.89
CA VAL A 73 5.62 -6.46 10.26
C VAL A 73 6.40 -7.52 11.03
N GLU A 74 6.64 -8.69 10.44
CA GLU A 74 7.42 -9.77 11.05
C GLU A 74 8.87 -9.34 11.34
N ALA A 75 9.44 -8.48 10.49
CA ALA A 75 10.76 -7.88 10.70
C ALA A 75 10.78 -6.72 11.73
N GLY A 76 9.62 -6.30 12.26
CA GLY A 76 9.53 -5.21 13.23
C GLY A 76 9.66 -3.79 12.62
N VAL A 77 9.63 -3.67 11.31
CA VAL A 77 9.69 -2.39 10.57
C VAL A 77 8.35 -1.65 10.67
N ILE A 78 7.24 -2.37 10.45
CA ILE A 78 5.89 -1.81 10.56
C ILE A 78 5.34 -2.12 11.95
N THR A 79 5.27 -1.10 12.79
CA THR A 79 4.77 -1.21 14.18
C THR A 79 3.47 -0.46 14.39
N ASN A 80 3.14 0.47 13.51
CA ASN A 80 2.02 1.41 13.59
C ASN A 80 2.01 2.31 14.85
N LYS A 81 3.08 2.29 15.65
CA LYS A 81 3.15 3.02 16.91
C LYS A 81 3.17 4.52 16.75
N LYS A 82 3.73 5.01 15.65
CA LYS A 82 3.87 6.44 15.34
C LYS A 82 2.67 7.04 14.60
N LYS A 83 1.69 6.22 14.21
CA LYS A 83 0.48 6.72 13.54
C LYS A 83 -0.28 7.69 14.44
N THR A 84 -0.73 8.79 13.88
CA THR A 84 -1.60 9.75 14.55
C THR A 84 -3.03 9.21 14.63
N LEU A 85 -3.54 8.66 13.53
CA LEU A 85 -4.86 8.05 13.46
C LEU A 85 -4.74 6.53 13.61
N HIS A 86 -5.53 5.94 14.52
CA HIS A 86 -5.50 4.51 14.87
C HIS A 86 -4.08 4.00 15.23
N PRO A 87 -3.42 4.57 16.27
CA PRO A 87 -2.09 4.12 16.69
C PRO A 87 -2.08 2.64 17.03
N GLY A 88 -1.04 1.94 16.58
CA GLY A 88 -0.89 0.50 16.77
C GLY A 88 -1.74 -0.37 15.85
N LYS A 89 -2.47 0.21 14.89
CA LYS A 89 -3.36 -0.51 13.98
C LYS A 89 -3.00 -0.30 12.51
N MET A 90 -3.00 -1.37 11.75
CA MET A 90 -3.02 -1.34 10.29
C MET A 90 -4.46 -1.19 9.82
N ILE A 91 -4.73 -0.20 8.99
CA ILE A 91 -6.08 0.09 8.49
C ILE A 91 -6.13 -0.25 7.01
N ALA A 92 -7.14 -1.06 6.61
CA ALA A 92 -7.39 -1.38 5.22
C ALA A 92 -8.88 -1.63 4.93
N THR A 93 -9.23 -1.63 3.65
CA THR A 93 -10.58 -1.98 3.17
C THR A 93 -10.65 -3.42 2.69
N PHE A 94 -9.63 -3.87 1.97
CA PHE A 94 -9.53 -5.25 1.51
C PHE A 94 -8.07 -5.72 1.49
N LEU A 95 -7.89 -7.00 1.22
CA LEU A 95 -6.57 -7.65 1.23
C LEU A 95 -6.41 -8.50 -0.03
N MET A 96 -5.22 -8.49 -0.61
CA MET A 96 -4.90 -9.31 -1.75
C MET A 96 -3.50 -9.89 -1.61
N GLY A 97 -3.40 -11.20 -1.54
CA GLY A 97 -2.12 -11.89 -1.38
C GLY A 97 -2.26 -13.40 -1.28
N SER A 98 -1.22 -14.02 -0.80
CA SER A 98 -1.14 -15.47 -0.60
C SER A 98 -1.83 -15.91 0.71
N LYS A 99 -1.85 -17.23 0.93
CA LYS A 99 -2.30 -17.80 2.21
C LYS A 99 -1.59 -17.19 3.42
N LYS A 100 -0.32 -16.79 3.28
CA LYS A 100 0.47 -16.15 4.35
C LYS A 100 -0.23 -14.88 4.86
N LEU A 101 -0.68 -14.02 3.96
CA LEU A 101 -1.40 -12.80 4.32
C LEU A 101 -2.70 -13.11 5.08
N TYR A 102 -3.51 -14.06 4.59
CA TYR A 102 -4.78 -14.40 5.24
C TYR A 102 -4.60 -15.09 6.58
N ASP A 103 -3.58 -15.92 6.73
CA ASP A 103 -3.22 -16.52 8.03
C ASP A 103 -2.76 -15.44 9.02
N PHE A 104 -1.98 -14.47 8.56
CA PHE A 104 -1.50 -13.35 9.37
C PHE A 104 -2.65 -12.47 9.90
N VAL A 105 -3.64 -12.16 9.07
CA VAL A 105 -4.76 -11.29 9.49
C VAL A 105 -5.83 -12.04 10.28
N ASN A 106 -5.82 -13.35 10.27
CA ASN A 106 -6.83 -14.16 10.96
C ASN A 106 -6.70 -14.01 12.48
N ASN A 107 -7.70 -13.42 13.11
CA ASN A 107 -7.71 -13.10 14.55
C ASN A 107 -6.54 -12.20 14.99
N ASN A 108 -5.97 -11.39 14.12
CA ASN A 108 -4.92 -10.45 14.45
C ASN A 108 -5.51 -9.09 14.89
N PRO A 109 -5.40 -8.73 16.16
CA PRO A 109 -6.00 -7.48 16.67
C PRO A 109 -5.28 -6.22 16.19
N THR A 110 -4.12 -6.33 15.53
CA THR A 110 -3.40 -5.18 14.96
C THR A 110 -3.93 -4.78 13.58
N VAL A 111 -4.80 -5.59 12.97
CA VAL A 111 -5.43 -5.31 11.68
C VAL A 111 -6.89 -4.95 11.89
N GLU A 112 -7.29 -3.80 11.40
CA GLU A 112 -8.69 -3.35 11.41
C GLU A 112 -9.15 -3.07 9.99
N MET A 113 -10.30 -3.65 9.63
CA MET A 113 -10.92 -3.48 8.32
C MET A 113 -12.06 -2.47 8.42
N TYR A 114 -11.99 -1.43 7.59
CA TYR A 114 -13.01 -0.40 7.51
C TYR A 114 -13.58 -0.29 6.10
N PRO A 115 -14.79 0.25 5.94
CA PRO A 115 -15.38 0.45 4.62
C PRO A 115 -14.60 1.52 3.82
N VAL A 116 -14.68 1.43 2.50
CA VAL A 116 -13.90 2.28 1.58
C VAL A 116 -14.18 3.76 1.73
N ASP A 117 -15.41 4.14 2.02
CA ASP A 117 -15.84 5.51 2.28
C ASP A 117 -15.20 6.15 3.52
N TYR A 118 -14.64 5.32 4.40
CA TYR A 118 -13.81 5.76 5.51
C TYR A 118 -12.32 5.75 5.15
N VAL A 119 -11.79 4.61 4.66
CA VAL A 119 -10.36 4.44 4.44
C VAL A 119 -9.82 5.38 3.37
N ASN A 120 -10.55 5.53 2.25
CA ASN A 120 -10.16 6.36 1.12
C ASN A 120 -10.63 7.82 1.24
N ASN A 121 -11.34 8.17 2.33
CA ASN A 121 -11.83 9.54 2.50
C ASN A 121 -10.66 10.52 2.69
N PRO A 122 -10.46 11.52 1.81
CA PRO A 122 -9.35 12.46 1.94
C PRO A 122 -9.34 13.19 3.31
N VAL A 123 -10.50 13.48 3.89
CA VAL A 123 -10.61 14.11 5.23
C VAL A 123 -10.14 13.16 6.35
N VAL A 124 -10.24 11.84 6.15
CA VAL A 124 -9.72 10.85 7.08
C VAL A 124 -8.23 10.63 6.84
N VAL A 125 -7.82 10.53 5.58
CA VAL A 125 -6.41 10.34 5.17
C VAL A 125 -5.53 11.44 5.74
N MET A 126 -5.93 12.73 5.59
CA MET A 126 -5.18 13.89 6.09
C MET A 126 -5.01 13.96 7.61
N LYS A 127 -5.71 13.12 8.37
CA LYS A 127 -5.52 13.03 9.84
C LYS A 127 -4.32 12.18 10.24
N ASN A 128 -3.68 11.51 9.30
CA ASN A 128 -2.42 10.83 9.55
C ASN A 128 -1.28 11.80 9.27
N ASP A 129 -0.56 12.22 10.29
CA ASP A 129 0.68 12.95 10.09
C ASP A 129 1.68 12.08 9.33
N ASN A 130 2.46 12.69 8.43
CA ASN A 130 3.48 12.01 7.64
C ASN A 130 2.93 10.81 6.83
N ILE A 131 1.76 10.95 6.23
CA ILE A 131 1.27 9.94 5.31
C ILE A 131 1.99 10.05 3.96
N VAL A 132 2.42 8.92 3.42
CA VAL A 132 3.09 8.80 2.13
C VAL A 132 2.23 7.92 1.23
N SER A 133 1.73 8.49 0.15
CA SER A 133 0.89 7.79 -0.83
C SER A 133 1.74 7.36 -2.03
N ILE A 134 1.82 6.03 -2.28
CA ILE A 134 2.62 5.44 -3.34
C ILE A 134 1.69 4.79 -4.36
N ASN A 135 1.67 5.33 -5.56
CA ASN A 135 0.82 4.89 -6.64
C ASN A 135 1.60 4.75 -7.94
N SER A 136 1.21 3.80 -8.76
CA SER A 136 1.79 3.59 -10.08
C SER A 136 1.02 4.38 -11.15
N CYS A 137 1.73 4.82 -12.19
CA CYS A 137 1.12 5.42 -13.36
C CYS A 137 1.63 4.77 -14.64
N VAL A 138 0.91 4.98 -15.72
CA VAL A 138 1.27 4.49 -17.06
C VAL A 138 2.01 5.55 -17.84
N GLN A 139 1.58 6.80 -17.71
CA GLN A 139 2.13 7.95 -18.41
C GLN A 139 2.20 9.16 -17.50
N VAL A 140 3.22 9.97 -17.70
CA VAL A 140 3.36 11.29 -17.07
C VAL A 140 3.90 12.26 -18.11
N ASP A 141 3.38 13.48 -18.16
CA ASP A 141 3.91 14.52 -19.03
C ASP A 141 4.87 15.46 -18.28
N LEU A 142 5.51 16.35 -19.03
CA LEU A 142 6.46 17.30 -18.45
C LEU A 142 5.80 18.40 -17.58
N MET A 143 4.48 18.49 -17.62
CA MET A 143 3.69 19.40 -16.77
C MET A 143 3.26 18.74 -15.45
N GLY A 144 3.59 17.44 -15.26
CA GLY A 144 3.23 16.68 -14.06
C GLY A 144 1.82 16.09 -14.09
N GLN A 145 1.17 16.04 -15.26
CA GLN A 145 -0.11 15.35 -15.39
C GLN A 145 0.14 13.83 -15.44
N VAL A 146 -0.61 13.08 -14.66
CA VAL A 146 -0.47 11.64 -14.50
C VAL A 146 -1.67 10.92 -15.08
N CYS A 147 -1.41 9.90 -15.90
CA CYS A 147 -2.43 8.96 -16.39
C CYS A 147 -2.13 7.56 -15.87
N SER A 148 -3.07 6.99 -15.12
CA SER A 148 -2.97 5.65 -14.53
C SER A 148 -3.97 4.65 -15.10
N GLU A 149 -4.94 5.10 -15.90
CA GLU A 149 -6.13 4.34 -16.26
C GLU A 149 -6.23 4.03 -17.75
N SER A 150 -5.48 4.74 -18.60
CA SER A 150 -5.55 4.55 -20.04
C SER A 150 -4.19 4.68 -20.73
N ILE A 151 -4.11 4.11 -21.94
CA ILE A 151 -3.01 4.32 -22.88
C ILE A 151 -3.62 4.93 -24.15
N GLY A 152 -3.37 6.20 -24.37
CA GLY A 152 -4.06 6.96 -25.40
C GLY A 152 -5.58 6.91 -25.15
N LEU A 153 -6.35 6.43 -26.12
CA LEU A 153 -7.82 6.32 -26.05
C LEU A 153 -8.30 4.98 -25.45
N THR A 154 -7.40 4.07 -25.11
CA THR A 154 -7.75 2.74 -24.62
C THR A 154 -7.73 2.71 -23.09
N GLN A 155 -8.89 2.53 -22.47
CA GLN A 155 -9.03 2.30 -21.04
C GLN A 155 -8.42 0.95 -20.65
N ILE A 156 -7.55 0.91 -19.63
CA ILE A 156 -6.86 -0.30 -19.15
C ILE A 156 -7.22 -0.67 -17.71
N SER A 157 -7.73 0.26 -16.93
CA SER A 157 -8.12 0.01 -15.53
C SER A 157 -9.27 0.92 -15.09
N GLY A 158 -9.85 0.64 -13.94
CA GLY A 158 -10.72 1.57 -13.23
C GLY A 158 -9.92 2.62 -12.45
N VAL A 159 -10.63 3.61 -11.87
CA VAL A 159 -10.03 4.74 -11.15
C VAL A 159 -9.34 4.29 -9.85
N GLY A 160 -9.93 3.38 -9.09
CA GLY A 160 -9.43 2.98 -7.75
C GLY A 160 -9.34 4.16 -6.77
N GLY A 161 -8.54 3.99 -5.72
CA GLY A 161 -8.39 4.98 -4.65
C GLY A 161 -7.26 5.99 -4.82
N GLN A 162 -6.49 5.95 -5.92
CA GLN A 162 -5.31 6.81 -6.11
C GLN A 162 -5.63 8.30 -5.91
N VAL A 163 -6.69 8.80 -6.55
CA VAL A 163 -7.07 10.21 -6.49
C VAL A 163 -7.49 10.62 -5.08
N ASP A 164 -8.17 9.74 -4.35
CA ASP A 164 -8.61 10.00 -2.99
C ASP A 164 -7.41 10.17 -2.04
N PHE A 165 -6.44 9.27 -2.13
CA PHE A 165 -5.22 9.35 -1.32
C PHE A 165 -4.35 10.54 -1.71
N VAL A 166 -4.14 10.81 -3.01
CA VAL A 166 -3.36 11.97 -3.47
C VAL A 166 -3.98 13.31 -3.02
N ARG A 167 -5.29 13.35 -2.80
CA ARG A 167 -5.97 14.52 -2.25
C ARG A 167 -5.86 14.65 -0.73
N GLY A 168 -5.58 13.55 -0.05
CA GLY A 168 -5.51 13.50 1.41
C GLY A 168 -4.10 13.63 2.00
N VAL A 169 -3.05 13.60 1.17
CA VAL A 169 -1.65 13.71 1.58
C VAL A 169 -1.13 15.14 1.50
#